data_aa55217402f241027906e91529d15b91
#
_entry.id   aa55217402f241027906e91529d15b91
#
_cell.length_a   1.000
_cell.length_b   1.000
_cell.length_c   1.000
_cell.angle_alpha   90.00
_cell.angle_beta   90.00
_cell.angle_gamma   90.00
#
_symmetry.space_group_name_H-M   'P 1'
#
loop_
_entity.id
_entity.type
_entity.pdbx_description
1 polymer ?
#
loop_
_entity_poly.entity_id
_entity_poly.type
_entity_poly.pdbx_seq_one_letter_code
_entity_poly.pdbx_strand_id
1 'polypeptide(L)'
;MKIQGIDFKWARMHIDSLLISDVAKIGTKEECWDYVFIHFKYLKEGCELSYDRASNLIPKDTLDNLIHKYYMIEMDGDLIRIPMADENWEQFMKKRKSSSKGGKKTQAKKKKKEQEVNDEREQERIEMMKKELGLEGVDGSTLLNE
;
A
#
# COMPACT_ATOMS: atom_id res chain seq x y z
N MET A 1 14.77 -0.58 -0.98
CA MET A 1 14.46 -0.87 -2.38
C MET A 1 13.01 -0.50 -2.67
N LYS A 2 12.75 0.27 -3.70
CA LYS A 2 11.39 0.73 -4.05
C LYS A 2 10.97 0.12 -5.37
N ILE A 3 9.75 -0.37 -5.44
CA ILE A 3 9.10 -0.81 -6.66
C ILE A 3 7.99 0.19 -6.94
N GLN A 4 8.09 0.95 -8.03
CA GLN A 4 7.06 1.95 -8.39
C GLN A 4 6.60 2.81 -7.20
N GLY A 5 7.54 3.26 -6.35
CA GLY A 5 7.23 4.01 -5.14
C GLY A 5 6.77 3.17 -3.94
N ILE A 6 6.80 1.85 -4.06
CA ILE A 6 6.45 0.92 -3.00
C ILE A 6 7.72 0.39 -2.35
N ASP A 7 7.78 0.40 -1.03
CA ASP A 7 8.90 -0.15 -0.28
C ASP A 7 8.84 -1.69 -0.31
N PHE A 8 9.92 -2.31 -0.77
CA PHE A 8 10.03 -3.76 -0.93
C PHE A 8 9.84 -4.55 0.37
N LYS A 9 10.08 -3.96 1.53
CA LYS A 9 9.86 -4.61 2.83
C LYS A 9 8.42 -5.11 3.06
N TRP A 10 7.47 -4.63 2.26
CA TRP A 10 6.07 -5.05 2.30
C TRP A 10 5.77 -6.28 1.43
N ALA A 11 6.68 -6.63 0.53
CA ALA A 11 6.56 -7.88 -0.23
C ALA A 11 6.95 -9.06 0.66
N ARG A 12 5.96 -9.71 1.23
CA ARG A 12 6.15 -10.88 2.10
C ARG A 12 5.77 -12.15 1.36
N MET A 13 6.59 -13.18 1.50
CA MET A 13 6.22 -14.53 1.15
C MET A 13 5.66 -15.22 2.40
N HIS A 14 4.55 -15.91 2.27
CA HIS A 14 4.04 -16.77 3.34
C HIS A 14 4.93 -18.03 3.44
N ILE A 15 5.79 -18.06 4.44
CA ILE A 15 6.75 -19.17 4.64
C ILE A 15 6.01 -20.49 4.82
N ASP A 16 4.91 -20.51 5.56
CA ASP A 16 4.11 -21.71 5.76
C ASP A 16 3.59 -22.28 4.43
N SER A 17 3.08 -21.41 3.55
CA SER A 17 2.63 -21.81 2.21
C SER A 17 3.78 -22.32 1.35
N LEU A 18 4.97 -21.75 1.46
CA LEU A 18 6.16 -22.24 0.77
C LEU A 18 6.58 -23.61 1.30
N LEU A 19 6.60 -23.81 2.60
CA LEU A 19 7.04 -25.08 3.22
C LEU A 19 6.12 -26.27 2.90
N ILE A 20 4.83 -26.02 2.65
CA ILE A 20 3.89 -27.07 2.23
C ILE A 20 3.84 -27.24 0.70
N SER A 21 4.54 -26.40 -0.06
CA SER A 21 4.57 -26.49 -1.52
C SER A 21 5.38 -27.70 -2.02
N ASP A 22 5.05 -28.16 -3.21
CA ASP A 22 5.75 -29.31 -3.80
C ASP A 22 7.24 -29.03 -4.03
N VAL A 23 7.61 -27.79 -4.39
CA VAL A 23 9.02 -27.43 -4.59
C VAL A 23 9.83 -27.55 -3.29
N ALA A 24 9.24 -27.24 -2.15
CA ALA A 24 9.91 -27.40 -0.85
C ALA A 24 9.99 -28.87 -0.39
N LYS A 25 9.00 -29.69 -0.75
CA LYS A 25 8.91 -31.10 -0.34
C LYS A 25 9.74 -32.05 -1.18
N ILE A 26 9.72 -31.88 -2.50
CA ILE A 26 10.31 -32.82 -3.46
C ILE A 26 11.34 -32.18 -4.41
N GLY A 27 11.43 -30.86 -4.43
CA GLY A 27 12.42 -30.14 -5.22
C GLY A 27 13.80 -30.11 -4.56
N THR A 28 14.80 -29.69 -5.33
CA THR A 28 16.12 -29.43 -4.82
C THR A 28 16.17 -28.10 -4.04
N LYS A 29 17.22 -27.91 -3.23
CA LYS A 29 17.45 -26.63 -2.55
C LYS A 29 17.61 -25.48 -3.54
N GLU A 30 18.30 -25.73 -4.64
CA GLU A 30 18.51 -24.77 -5.72
C GLU A 30 17.19 -24.37 -6.36
N GLU A 31 16.33 -25.33 -6.68
CA GLU A 31 15.00 -25.06 -7.23
C GLU A 31 14.13 -24.23 -6.26
N CYS A 32 14.20 -24.53 -4.97
CA CYS A 32 13.48 -23.77 -3.96
C CYS A 32 13.99 -22.31 -3.87
N TRP A 33 15.30 -22.12 -3.87
CA TRP A 33 15.91 -20.78 -3.88
C TRP A 33 15.60 -20.01 -5.17
N ASP A 34 15.65 -20.66 -6.31
CA ASP A 34 15.29 -20.07 -7.59
C ASP A 34 13.81 -19.63 -7.61
N TYR A 35 12.93 -20.43 -7.03
CA TYR A 35 11.52 -20.04 -6.85
C TYR A 35 11.38 -18.80 -5.97
N VAL A 36 12.04 -18.74 -4.83
CA VAL A 36 12.04 -17.56 -3.94
C VAL A 36 12.55 -16.34 -4.68
N PHE A 37 13.63 -16.48 -5.42
CA PHE A 37 14.22 -15.40 -6.21
C PHE A 37 13.27 -14.88 -7.29
N ILE A 38 12.67 -15.78 -8.10
CA ILE A 38 11.75 -15.38 -9.16
C ILE A 38 10.45 -14.79 -8.61
N HIS A 39 9.97 -15.27 -7.47
CA HIS A 39 8.81 -14.74 -6.77
C HIS A 39 9.00 -13.26 -6.43
N PHE A 40 10.12 -12.89 -5.83
CA PHE A 40 10.42 -11.49 -5.50
C PHE A 40 10.70 -10.63 -6.73
N LYS A 41 11.34 -11.19 -7.76
CA LYS A 41 11.52 -10.50 -9.03
C LYS A 41 10.19 -10.22 -9.74
N TYR A 42 9.28 -11.16 -9.71
CA TYR A 42 7.93 -11.02 -10.24
C TYR A 42 7.17 -9.90 -9.53
N LEU A 43 7.20 -9.86 -8.21
CA LEU A 43 6.62 -8.76 -7.43
C LEU A 43 7.28 -7.41 -7.74
N LYS A 44 8.59 -7.40 -7.92
CA LYS A 44 9.35 -6.20 -8.28
C LYS A 44 8.93 -5.61 -9.63
N GLU A 45 8.56 -6.45 -10.57
CA GLU A 45 8.07 -6.03 -11.88
C GLU A 45 6.55 -5.71 -11.90
N GLY A 46 5.93 -5.64 -10.73
CA GLY A 46 4.49 -5.35 -10.62
C GLY A 46 3.57 -6.46 -11.08
N CYS A 47 4.01 -7.72 -10.90
CA CYS A 47 3.31 -8.92 -11.37
C CYS A 47 3.19 -9.03 -12.90
N GLU A 48 4.14 -8.43 -13.61
CA GLU A 48 4.29 -8.54 -15.06
C GLU A 48 5.69 -9.03 -15.40
N LEU A 49 5.85 -10.28 -15.73
CA LEU A 49 7.12 -10.89 -16.09
C LEU A 49 6.93 -11.87 -17.23
N SER A 50 7.67 -11.69 -18.33
CA SER A 50 7.62 -12.60 -19.46
C SER A 50 8.42 -13.88 -19.17
N TYR A 51 8.03 -14.99 -19.83
CA TYR A 51 8.78 -16.24 -19.76
C TYR A 51 10.24 -16.06 -20.19
N ASP A 52 10.48 -15.35 -21.28
CA ASP A 52 11.85 -15.09 -21.80
C ASP A 52 12.70 -14.37 -20.76
N ARG A 53 12.16 -13.35 -20.11
CA ARG A 53 12.88 -12.64 -19.06
C ARG A 53 13.09 -13.50 -17.82
N ALA A 54 12.10 -14.28 -17.43
CA ALA A 54 12.22 -15.23 -16.32
C ALA A 54 13.30 -16.29 -16.59
N SER A 55 13.39 -16.79 -17.81
CA SER A 55 14.41 -17.77 -18.22
C SER A 55 15.85 -17.24 -18.19
N ASN A 56 16.01 -15.89 -18.23
CA ASN A 56 17.30 -15.24 -18.03
C ASN A 56 17.63 -14.97 -16.55
N LEU A 57 16.64 -15.01 -15.68
CA LEU A 57 16.81 -14.78 -14.23
C LEU A 57 17.12 -16.05 -13.44
N ILE A 58 16.54 -17.17 -13.85
CA ILE A 58 16.76 -18.50 -13.26
C ILE A 58 17.02 -19.50 -14.37
N PRO A 59 17.63 -20.67 -14.07
CA PRO A 59 17.84 -21.72 -15.07
C PRO A 59 16.50 -22.13 -15.74
N LYS A 60 16.53 -22.29 -17.07
CA LYS A 60 15.35 -22.66 -17.85
C LYS A 60 14.74 -23.98 -17.38
N ASP A 61 15.55 -24.96 -17.07
CA ASP A 61 15.07 -26.26 -16.57
C ASP A 61 14.34 -26.12 -15.25
N THR A 62 14.83 -25.25 -14.35
CA THR A 62 14.16 -24.94 -13.09
C THR A 62 12.83 -24.26 -13.35
N LEU A 63 12.80 -23.27 -14.23
CA LEU A 63 11.58 -22.56 -14.60
C LEU A 63 10.53 -23.53 -15.17
N ASP A 64 10.92 -24.42 -16.08
CA ASP A 64 10.03 -25.41 -16.66
C ASP A 64 9.52 -26.42 -15.61
N ASN A 65 10.35 -26.82 -14.65
CA ASN A 65 9.93 -27.63 -13.52
C ASN A 65 8.93 -26.93 -12.61
N LEU A 66 9.13 -25.64 -12.33
CA LEU A 66 8.18 -24.83 -11.55
C LEU A 66 6.82 -24.69 -12.23
N ILE A 67 6.79 -24.72 -13.56
CA ILE A 67 5.55 -24.66 -14.35
C ILE A 67 4.89 -26.05 -14.46
N HIS A 68 5.62 -27.06 -14.87
CA HIS A 68 5.07 -28.35 -15.31
C HIS A 68 5.16 -29.47 -14.28
N LYS A 69 6.09 -29.39 -13.31
CA LYS A 69 6.31 -30.40 -12.28
C LYS A 69 5.72 -30.00 -10.93
N TYR A 70 5.97 -28.78 -10.49
CA TYR A 70 5.54 -28.29 -9.18
C TYR A 70 4.30 -27.41 -9.22
N TYR A 71 3.89 -26.97 -10.39
CA TYR A 71 2.71 -26.11 -10.62
C TYR A 71 2.70 -24.84 -9.75
N MET A 72 3.89 -24.30 -9.46
CA MET A 72 4.08 -23.07 -8.68
C MET A 72 3.94 -21.82 -9.56
N ILE A 73 4.15 -21.98 -10.86
CA ILE A 73 4.09 -20.92 -11.87
C ILE A 73 3.12 -21.37 -12.97
N GLU A 74 2.31 -20.47 -13.45
CA GLU A 74 1.39 -20.66 -14.55
C GLU A 74 1.79 -19.80 -15.75
N MET A 75 1.40 -20.22 -16.94
CA MET A 75 1.58 -19.44 -18.16
C MET A 75 0.28 -18.70 -18.53
N ASP A 76 0.41 -17.43 -18.86
CA ASP A 76 -0.66 -16.60 -19.39
C ASP A 76 -0.16 -15.92 -20.68
N GLY A 77 -0.31 -16.62 -21.82
CA GLY A 77 0.33 -16.22 -23.07
C GLY A 77 1.86 -16.25 -22.93
N ASP A 78 2.52 -15.13 -23.20
CA ASP A 78 3.97 -14.97 -23.06
C ASP A 78 4.41 -14.57 -21.62
N LEU A 79 3.45 -14.29 -20.75
CA LEU A 79 3.68 -13.90 -19.36
C LEU A 79 3.62 -15.11 -18.43
N ILE A 80 4.43 -15.09 -17.38
CA ILE A 80 4.26 -16.02 -16.27
C ILE A 80 3.33 -15.44 -15.23
N ARG A 81 2.64 -16.30 -14.50
CA ARG A 81 1.83 -15.97 -13.31
C ARG A 81 2.31 -16.79 -12.13
N ILE A 82 2.51 -16.13 -11.02
CA ILE A 82 2.85 -16.78 -9.76
C ILE A 82 1.68 -16.57 -8.79
N PRO A 83 0.76 -17.54 -8.65
CA PRO A 83 -0.47 -17.36 -7.87
C PRO A 83 -0.24 -16.93 -6.43
N MET A 84 0.78 -17.48 -5.76
CA MET A 84 1.16 -17.11 -4.39
C MET A 84 1.60 -15.63 -4.30
N ALA A 85 2.34 -15.15 -5.29
CA ALA A 85 2.77 -13.76 -5.36
C ALA A 85 1.60 -12.81 -5.71
N ASP A 86 0.72 -13.21 -6.61
CA ASP A 86 -0.47 -12.44 -6.99
C ASP A 86 -1.39 -12.23 -5.77
N GLU A 87 -1.61 -13.25 -4.97
CA GLU A 87 -2.39 -13.15 -3.74
C GLU A 87 -1.77 -12.16 -2.74
N ASN A 88 -0.46 -12.24 -2.53
CA ASN A 88 0.27 -11.30 -1.68
C ASN A 88 0.17 -9.86 -2.19
N TRP A 89 0.26 -9.67 -3.49
CA TRP A 89 0.14 -8.36 -4.12
C TRP A 89 -1.25 -7.76 -3.93
N GLU A 90 -2.30 -8.54 -4.13
CA GLU A 90 -3.68 -8.10 -3.91
C GLU A 90 -3.93 -7.69 -2.46
N GLN A 91 -3.49 -8.50 -1.49
CA GLN A 91 -3.61 -8.18 -0.06
C GLN A 91 -2.86 -6.90 0.30
N PHE A 92 -1.67 -6.71 -0.25
CA PHE A 92 -0.88 -5.51 -0.07
C PHE A 92 -1.60 -4.27 -0.63
N MET A 93 -2.13 -4.36 -1.85
CA MET A 93 -2.86 -3.25 -2.48
C MET A 93 -4.15 -2.90 -1.72
N LYS A 94 -4.87 -3.88 -1.20
CA LYS A 94 -6.04 -3.66 -0.34
C LYS A 94 -5.67 -2.91 0.94
N LYS A 95 -4.61 -3.32 1.63
CA LYS A 95 -4.10 -2.64 2.84
C LYS A 95 -3.67 -1.21 2.55
N ARG A 96 -2.99 -0.98 1.44
CA ARG A 96 -2.57 0.36 1.02
C ARG A 96 -3.75 1.29 0.77
N LYS A 97 -4.78 0.83 0.06
CA LYS A 97 -6.01 1.60 -0.17
C LYS A 97 -6.74 1.93 1.14
N SER A 98 -6.85 0.96 2.05
CA SER A 98 -7.45 1.13 3.37
C SER A 98 -6.70 2.16 4.22
N SER A 99 -5.36 2.07 4.29
CA SER A 99 -4.52 3.02 5.01
C SER A 99 -4.61 4.44 4.46
N SER A 100 -4.64 4.59 3.13
CA SER A 100 -4.80 5.89 2.48
C SER A 100 -6.15 6.54 2.81
N LYS A 101 -7.24 5.76 2.82
CA LYS A 101 -8.57 6.26 3.23
C LYS A 101 -8.61 6.66 4.71
N GLY A 102 -7.99 5.88 5.59
CA GLY A 102 -7.88 6.18 7.01
C GLY A 102 -7.11 7.48 7.28
N GLY A 103 -5.97 7.66 6.64
CA GLY A 103 -5.15 8.87 6.75
C GLY A 103 -5.90 10.13 6.30
N LYS A 104 -6.61 10.08 5.19
CA LYS A 104 -7.43 11.20 4.71
C LYS A 104 -8.56 11.58 5.67
N LYS A 105 -9.26 10.60 6.26
CA LYS A 105 -10.29 10.84 7.27
C LYS A 105 -9.73 11.48 8.53
N THR A 106 -8.57 11.04 9.00
CA THR A 106 -7.91 11.60 10.18
C THR A 106 -7.47 13.04 9.96
N GLN A 107 -6.90 13.35 8.79
CA GLN A 107 -6.50 14.73 8.44
C GLN A 107 -7.72 15.66 8.32
N ALA A 108 -8.83 15.19 7.72
CA ALA A 108 -10.06 15.97 7.62
C ALA A 108 -10.64 16.29 9.01
N LYS A 109 -10.66 15.32 9.92
CA LYS A 109 -11.09 15.55 11.32
C LYS A 109 -10.19 16.53 12.06
N LYS A 110 -8.88 16.46 11.86
CA LYS A 110 -7.92 17.36 12.48
C LYS A 110 -8.11 18.80 12.01
N LYS A 111 -8.24 19.02 10.72
CA LYS A 111 -8.51 20.34 10.12
C LYS A 111 -9.82 20.93 10.65
N LYS A 112 -10.87 20.13 10.76
CA LYS A 112 -12.17 20.58 11.29
C LYS A 112 -12.07 21.05 12.74
N LYS A 113 -11.38 20.29 13.59
CA LYS A 113 -11.15 20.68 15.00
C LYS A 113 -10.31 21.95 15.13
N GLU A 114 -9.26 22.10 14.32
CA GLU A 114 -8.44 23.33 14.32
C GLU A 114 -9.25 24.56 13.93
N GLN A 115 -10.16 24.42 12.96
CA GLN A 115 -11.04 25.50 12.53
C GLN A 115 -12.07 25.87 13.62
N GLU A 116 -12.69 24.88 14.27
CA GLU A 116 -13.61 25.11 15.39
C GLU A 116 -12.93 25.87 16.54
N VAL A 117 -11.70 25.49 16.91
CA VAL A 117 -10.91 26.18 17.96
C VAL A 117 -10.56 27.63 17.56
N ASN A 118 -10.22 27.84 16.29
CA ASN A 118 -9.92 29.19 15.80
C ASN A 118 -11.15 30.09 15.81
N ASP A 119 -12.31 29.57 15.41
CA ASP A 119 -13.59 30.29 15.39
C ASP A 119 -14.00 30.68 16.83
N GLU A 120 -13.85 29.77 17.79
CA GLU A 120 -14.10 30.05 19.21
C GLU A 120 -13.20 31.19 19.76
N ARG A 121 -11.90 31.13 19.45
CA ARG A 121 -10.93 32.17 19.87
C ARG A 121 -11.24 33.53 19.25
N GLU A 122 -11.69 33.54 18.01
CA GLU A 122 -12.07 34.79 17.35
C GLU A 122 -13.32 35.40 17.98
N GLN A 123 -14.31 34.58 18.30
CA GLN A 123 -15.51 35.03 19.03
C GLN A 123 -15.16 35.59 20.42
N GLU A 124 -14.31 34.91 21.19
CA GLU A 124 -13.84 35.41 22.48
C GLU A 124 -13.13 36.76 22.36
N ARG A 125 -12.33 36.96 21.31
CA ARG A 125 -11.68 38.27 21.05
C ARG A 125 -12.68 39.35 20.75
N ILE A 126 -13.70 39.04 19.93
CA ILE A 126 -14.79 39.99 19.59
C ILE A 126 -15.55 40.35 20.86
N GLU A 127 -15.89 39.41 21.72
CA GLU A 127 -16.58 39.67 22.98
C GLU A 127 -15.76 40.54 23.94
N MET A 128 -14.45 40.24 24.09
CA MET A 128 -13.53 41.06 24.89
C MET A 128 -13.43 42.49 24.35
N MET A 129 -13.33 42.69 23.03
CA MET A 129 -13.30 44.02 22.42
C MET A 129 -14.60 44.77 22.65
N LYS A 130 -15.75 44.10 22.53
CA LYS A 130 -17.06 44.70 22.82
C LYS A 130 -17.17 45.16 24.26
N LYS A 131 -16.65 44.35 25.18
CA LYS A 131 -16.60 44.68 26.64
C LYS A 131 -15.71 45.87 26.93
N GLU A 132 -14.49 45.92 26.37
CA GLU A 132 -13.55 47.04 26.54
C GLU A 132 -14.09 48.35 25.96
N LEU A 133 -14.82 48.30 24.87
CA LEU A 133 -15.41 49.47 24.21
C LEU A 133 -16.77 49.85 24.78
N GLY A 134 -17.31 49.11 25.76
CA GLY A 134 -18.67 49.37 26.30
C GLY A 134 -19.80 49.08 25.35
N LEU A 135 -19.58 48.27 24.33
CA LEU A 135 -20.54 47.93 23.26
C LEU A 135 -21.28 46.62 23.52
N GLU A 136 -21.34 46.14 24.76
CA GLU A 136 -22.10 44.94 25.15
C GLU A 136 -23.58 45.08 24.73
N GLY A 137 -24.11 44.08 24.02
CA GLY A 137 -25.45 44.05 23.55
C GLY A 137 -25.72 44.84 22.26
N VAL A 138 -24.70 45.45 21.62
CA VAL A 138 -24.81 46.12 20.32
C VAL A 138 -24.59 45.13 19.19
N ASP A 139 -25.52 45.15 18.20
CA ASP A 139 -25.38 44.33 16.99
C ASP A 139 -24.26 44.90 16.11
N GLY A 140 -23.46 43.98 15.48
CA GLY A 140 -22.36 44.35 14.61
C GLY A 140 -22.74 45.21 13.41
N SER A 141 -24.00 45.17 12.97
CA SER A 141 -24.54 46.02 11.92
C SER A 141 -24.66 47.51 12.32
N THR A 142 -24.79 47.80 13.59
CA THR A 142 -24.85 49.17 14.16
C THR A 142 -23.48 49.84 14.15
N LEU A 143 -22.41 49.10 14.22
CA LEU A 143 -21.02 49.59 14.19
C LEU A 143 -20.56 50.03 12.79
N LEU A 144 -21.20 49.56 11.75
CA LEU A 144 -20.87 49.89 10.36
C LEU A 144 -21.53 51.16 9.84
N ASN A 145 -22.49 51.74 10.59
CA ASN A 145 -23.28 52.95 10.21
C ASN A 145 -22.81 54.24 10.92
N GLU A 146 -21.78 54.15 11.72
CA GLU A 146 -21.06 55.28 12.28
C GLU A 146 -19.76 55.55 11.52
#